data_3bdc63d0afe6ed7892669eae96fcf3f2
#
_entry.id   3bdc63d0afe6ed7892669eae96fcf3f2
#
_cell.length_a   1.000
_cell.length_b   1.000
_cell.length_c   1.000
_cell.angle_alpha   90.00
_cell.angle_beta   90.00
_cell.angle_gamma   90.00
#
_symmetry.space_group_name_H-M   'P 1'
#
loop_
_entity.id
_entity.type
_entity.pdbx_description
1 polymer ?
#
loop_
_entity_poly.entity_id
_entity_poly.type
_entity_poly.pdbx_seq_one_letter_code
_entity_poly.pdbx_strand_id
1 'polypeptide(L)'
;MTLDYYKVQLKETAEKLSEFKKGILAVDESTKTIGKRLFDIDVENTEENRQAYRGMLFTTPDLGKYISGAILYEETLYQNHVDGDSMVDKLTKQGIIPGIKVDTGLKPLVGALEHETYCSGLDGLTERASDYYAQGARFAKWRAVLQITEGCWDRHIPSGPSDLAIQENAWGLARYARAVQEAGL
;
A
#
# COMPACT_ATOMS: atom_id res chain seq x y z
N MET A 1 -1.02 21.26 9.51
CA MET A 1 -1.41 21.74 8.17
C MET A 1 -2.78 21.18 7.86
N THR A 2 -3.62 21.92 7.14
CA THR A 2 -4.98 21.50 6.87
C THR A 2 -5.06 20.82 5.49
N LEU A 3 -6.04 19.94 5.28
CA LEU A 3 -6.34 19.30 4.00
C LEU A 3 -6.34 20.30 2.82
N ASP A 4 -6.79 21.53 3.05
CA ASP A 4 -6.80 22.58 2.03
C ASP A 4 -5.40 22.92 1.48
N TYR A 5 -4.35 22.73 2.26
CA TYR A 5 -2.98 22.97 1.81
C TYR A 5 -2.55 22.01 0.69
N TYR A 6 -2.94 20.73 0.79
CA TYR A 6 -2.57 19.69 -0.18
C TYR A 6 -3.62 19.44 -1.26
N LYS A 7 -4.78 20.10 -1.20
CA LYS A 7 -5.93 19.79 -2.06
C LYS A 7 -5.61 19.77 -3.56
N VAL A 8 -4.85 20.73 -4.04
CA VAL A 8 -4.48 20.80 -5.47
C VAL A 8 -3.56 19.65 -5.83
N GLN A 9 -2.52 19.41 -5.03
CA GLN A 9 -1.56 18.33 -5.26
C GLN A 9 -2.22 16.95 -5.20
N LEU A 10 -3.11 16.71 -4.23
CA LEU A 10 -3.85 15.45 -4.10
C LEU A 10 -4.70 15.18 -5.35
N LYS A 11 -5.37 16.23 -5.87
CA LYS A 11 -6.16 16.12 -7.09
C LYS A 11 -5.28 15.79 -8.30
N GLU A 12 -4.19 16.51 -8.50
CA GLU A 12 -3.23 16.25 -9.58
C GLU A 12 -2.63 14.85 -9.50
N THR A 13 -2.31 14.39 -8.30
CA THR A 13 -1.81 13.03 -8.07
C THR A 13 -2.85 11.98 -8.48
N ALA A 14 -4.10 12.15 -8.06
CA ALA A 14 -5.17 11.23 -8.41
C ALA A 14 -5.44 11.18 -9.93
N GLU A 15 -5.41 12.33 -10.60
CA GLU A 15 -5.55 12.43 -12.06
C GLU A 15 -4.40 11.72 -12.79
N LYS A 16 -3.15 11.92 -12.34
CA LYS A 16 -1.99 11.23 -12.91
C LYS A 16 -1.99 9.73 -12.67
N LEU A 17 -2.40 9.29 -11.49
CA LEU A 17 -2.50 7.86 -11.17
C LEU A 17 -3.52 7.15 -12.04
N SER A 18 -4.60 7.82 -12.41
CA SER A 18 -5.67 7.31 -13.28
C SER A 18 -5.46 7.61 -14.78
N GLU A 19 -4.25 7.93 -15.20
CA GLU A 19 -3.92 8.22 -16.59
C GLU A 19 -4.30 7.03 -17.49
N PHE A 20 -4.97 7.33 -18.60
CA PHE A 20 -5.44 6.31 -19.53
C PHE A 20 -4.30 5.45 -20.08
N LYS A 21 -4.50 4.14 -20.12
CA LYS A 21 -3.54 3.09 -20.54
C LYS A 21 -2.35 2.88 -19.59
N LYS A 22 -2.33 3.47 -18.41
CA LYS A 22 -1.32 3.16 -17.40
C LYS A 22 -1.93 2.42 -16.21
N GLY A 23 -1.13 1.60 -15.56
CA GLY A 23 -1.50 0.87 -14.35
C GLY A 23 -0.70 1.32 -13.14
N ILE A 24 -1.02 0.79 -11.97
CA ILE A 24 -0.24 0.96 -10.74
C ILE A 24 0.48 -0.35 -10.45
N LEU A 25 1.80 -0.27 -10.29
CA LEU A 25 2.65 -1.41 -9.93
C LEU A 25 2.63 -1.63 -8.42
N ALA A 26 2.20 -2.80 -7.97
CA ALA A 26 2.29 -3.19 -6.56
C ALA A 26 3.59 -3.95 -6.30
N VAL A 27 4.51 -3.35 -5.53
CA VAL A 27 5.78 -3.90 -5.07
C VAL A 27 5.95 -3.73 -3.56
N ASP A 28 4.82 -3.79 -2.88
CA ASP A 28 4.65 -3.51 -1.46
C ASP A 28 4.63 -4.77 -0.58
N GLU A 29 5.13 -5.88 -1.09
CA GLU A 29 5.21 -7.12 -0.33
C GLU A 29 6.00 -6.90 0.96
N SER A 30 5.41 -7.31 2.09
CA SER A 30 6.14 -7.36 3.36
C SER A 30 7.34 -8.30 3.27
N THR A 31 8.32 -8.11 4.15
CA THR A 31 9.51 -9.00 4.23
C THR A 31 9.14 -10.48 4.26
N LYS A 32 8.06 -10.85 4.97
CA LYS A 32 7.55 -12.23 5.01
C LYS A 32 6.99 -12.68 3.65
N THR A 33 6.29 -11.81 2.94
CA THR A 33 5.64 -12.15 1.66
C THR A 33 6.67 -12.28 0.54
N ILE A 34 7.60 -11.32 0.44
CA ILE A 34 8.66 -11.40 -0.56
C ILE A 34 9.60 -12.57 -0.28
N GLY A 35 9.86 -12.90 1.00
CA GLY A 35 10.66 -14.06 1.39
C GLY A 35 10.10 -15.39 0.88
N LYS A 36 8.79 -15.56 0.80
CA LYS A 36 8.20 -16.75 0.17
C LYS A 36 8.51 -16.83 -1.33
N ARG A 37 8.41 -15.70 -2.03
CA ARG A 37 8.71 -15.63 -3.48
C ARG A 37 10.20 -15.90 -3.76
N LEU A 38 11.10 -15.36 -2.93
CA LEU A 38 12.53 -15.60 -3.06
C LEU A 38 12.88 -17.06 -2.77
N PHE A 39 12.23 -17.67 -1.78
CA PHE A 39 12.39 -19.08 -1.45
C PHE A 39 12.03 -20.01 -2.62
N ASP A 40 10.98 -19.70 -3.37
CA ASP A 40 10.53 -20.49 -4.52
C ASP A 40 11.54 -20.52 -5.68
N ILE A 41 12.54 -19.63 -5.66
CA ILE A 41 13.63 -19.54 -6.64
C ILE A 41 15.02 -19.73 -6.00
N ASP A 42 15.08 -20.37 -4.83
CA ASP A 42 16.31 -20.65 -4.08
C ASP A 42 17.18 -19.41 -3.78
N VAL A 43 16.54 -18.24 -3.55
CA VAL A 43 17.21 -17.00 -3.16
C VAL A 43 16.92 -16.69 -1.70
N GLU A 44 17.98 -16.40 -0.94
CA GLU A 44 17.87 -16.04 0.47
C GLU A 44 17.13 -14.71 0.65
N ASN A 45 16.29 -14.60 1.68
CA ASN A 45 15.54 -13.40 2.00
C ASN A 45 16.39 -12.40 2.82
N THR A 46 17.42 -11.85 2.20
CA THR A 46 18.25 -10.77 2.74
C THR A 46 17.75 -9.41 2.30
N GLU A 47 18.19 -8.34 2.96
CA GLU A 47 17.87 -6.96 2.57
C GLU A 47 18.41 -6.66 1.16
N GLU A 48 19.62 -7.09 0.85
CA GLU A 48 20.28 -6.90 -0.44
C GLU A 48 19.51 -7.58 -1.58
N ASN A 49 19.03 -8.80 -1.36
CA ASN A 49 18.25 -9.53 -2.36
C ASN A 49 16.88 -8.88 -2.59
N ARG A 50 16.23 -8.36 -1.54
CA ARG A 50 14.98 -7.57 -1.67
C ARG A 50 15.21 -6.27 -2.40
N GLN A 51 16.31 -5.57 -2.09
CA GLN A 51 16.74 -4.34 -2.77
C GLN A 51 17.00 -4.61 -4.26
N ALA A 52 17.78 -5.66 -4.57
CA ALA A 52 18.11 -6.02 -5.94
C ALA A 52 16.86 -6.36 -6.76
N TYR A 53 15.93 -7.13 -6.20
CA TYR A 53 14.67 -7.48 -6.85
C TYR A 53 13.84 -6.22 -7.17
N ARG A 54 13.67 -5.32 -6.22
CA ARG A 54 12.89 -4.09 -6.42
C ARG A 54 13.62 -3.10 -7.33
N GLY A 55 14.93 -3.00 -7.19
CA GLY A 55 15.77 -2.20 -8.08
C GLY A 55 15.66 -2.63 -9.54
N MET A 56 15.69 -3.93 -9.81
CA MET A 56 15.49 -4.49 -11.15
C MET A 56 14.16 -4.05 -11.77
N LEU A 57 13.08 -4.08 -10.98
CA LEU A 57 11.76 -3.64 -11.46
C LEU A 57 11.76 -2.14 -11.77
N PHE A 58 12.30 -1.31 -10.87
CA PHE A 58 12.26 0.15 -11.00
C PHE A 58 13.22 0.69 -12.07
N THR A 59 14.22 -0.07 -12.46
CA THR A 59 15.15 0.30 -13.54
C THR A 59 14.79 -0.30 -14.90
N THR A 60 13.65 -0.99 -14.99
CA THR A 60 13.15 -1.51 -16.28
C THR A 60 12.98 -0.35 -17.28
N PRO A 61 13.63 -0.42 -18.46
CA PRO A 61 13.52 0.62 -19.47
C PRO A 61 12.06 0.89 -19.88
N ASP A 62 11.73 2.17 -20.04
CA ASP A 62 10.39 2.61 -20.48
C ASP A 62 9.23 2.26 -19.57
N LEU A 63 9.48 1.84 -18.33
CA LEU A 63 8.43 1.45 -17.37
C LEU A 63 7.38 2.55 -17.22
N GLY A 64 7.77 3.82 -17.19
CA GLY A 64 6.87 4.96 -17.07
C GLY A 64 5.89 5.16 -18.24
N LYS A 65 6.07 4.44 -19.36
CA LYS A 65 5.08 4.42 -20.46
C LYS A 65 3.83 3.62 -20.10
N TYR A 66 3.96 2.67 -19.17
CA TYR A 66 2.91 1.70 -18.81
C TYR A 66 2.41 1.85 -17.38
N ILE A 67 3.21 2.48 -16.49
CA ILE A 67 2.96 2.57 -15.06
C ILE A 67 2.91 4.03 -14.63
N SER A 68 1.80 4.44 -14.03
CA SER A 68 1.60 5.80 -13.48
C SER A 68 2.07 5.92 -12.04
N GLY A 69 2.00 4.85 -11.26
CA GLY A 69 2.40 4.83 -9.85
C GLY A 69 2.95 3.48 -9.41
N ALA A 70 3.77 3.46 -8.37
CA ALA A 70 4.28 2.23 -7.76
C ALA A 70 4.08 2.27 -6.25
N ILE A 71 3.46 1.21 -5.68
CA ILE A 71 3.24 1.08 -4.25
C ILE A 71 4.46 0.40 -3.63
N LEU A 72 5.16 1.08 -2.73
CA LEU A 72 6.36 0.58 -2.07
C LEU A 72 6.04 -0.01 -0.69
N TYR A 73 6.89 -0.92 -0.25
CA TYR A 73 7.03 -1.28 1.15
C TYR A 73 7.93 -0.26 1.87
N GLU A 74 7.75 -0.06 3.16
CA GLU A 74 8.48 0.96 3.94
C GLU A 74 10.00 0.86 3.79
N GLU A 75 10.58 -0.34 3.92
CA GLU A 75 12.01 -0.59 3.71
C GLU A 75 12.50 0.03 2.39
N THR A 76 11.77 -0.23 1.31
CA THR A 76 12.14 0.23 -0.05
C THR A 76 12.04 1.74 -0.23
N LEU A 77 11.10 2.39 0.45
CA LEU A 77 10.95 3.84 0.40
C LEU A 77 12.21 4.56 0.89
N TYR A 78 12.93 3.95 1.85
CA TYR A 78 14.15 4.51 2.46
C TYR A 78 15.45 3.94 1.87
N GLN A 79 15.38 2.95 0.97
CA GLN A 79 16.56 2.34 0.36
C GLN A 79 17.07 3.12 -0.84
N ASN A 80 18.38 3.02 -1.08
CA ASN A 80 19.03 3.41 -2.32
C ASN A 80 19.16 2.18 -3.24
N HIS A 81 19.23 2.43 -4.54
CA HIS A 81 19.66 1.45 -5.53
C HIS A 81 21.19 1.29 -5.49
N VAL A 82 21.70 0.22 -6.06
CA VAL A 82 23.15 -0.12 -6.05
C VAL A 82 24.05 0.97 -6.67
N ASP A 83 23.52 1.83 -7.51
CA ASP A 83 24.25 2.97 -8.12
C ASP A 83 24.24 4.26 -7.29
N GLY A 84 23.61 4.23 -6.09
CA GLY A 84 23.57 5.33 -5.13
C GLY A 84 22.33 6.22 -5.21
N ASP A 85 21.55 6.19 -6.29
CA ASP A 85 20.27 6.90 -6.38
C ASP A 85 19.23 6.28 -5.42
N SER A 86 18.34 7.09 -4.85
CA SER A 86 17.23 6.54 -4.06
C SER A 86 16.26 5.70 -4.94
N MET A 87 15.58 4.73 -4.33
CA MET A 87 14.52 3.97 -5.03
C MET A 87 13.39 4.90 -5.50
N VAL A 88 13.11 5.96 -4.74
CA VAL A 88 12.16 7.01 -5.10
C VAL A 88 12.61 7.75 -6.35
N ASP A 89 13.90 8.10 -6.45
CA ASP A 89 14.44 8.79 -7.65
C ASP A 89 14.37 7.91 -8.90
N LYS A 90 14.59 6.59 -8.75
CA LYS A 90 14.45 5.66 -9.89
C LYS A 90 13.05 5.67 -10.51
N LEU A 91 12.02 5.82 -9.68
CA LEU A 91 10.63 5.94 -10.13
C LEU A 91 10.34 7.34 -10.70
N THR A 92 10.67 8.40 -9.96
CA THR A 92 10.33 9.77 -10.34
C THR A 92 11.03 10.23 -11.61
N LYS A 93 12.27 9.80 -11.88
CA LYS A 93 13.00 10.03 -13.14
C LYS A 93 12.28 9.46 -14.36
N GLN A 94 11.42 8.44 -14.17
CA GLN A 94 10.59 7.86 -15.23
C GLN A 94 9.15 8.39 -15.24
N GLY A 95 8.84 9.41 -14.41
CA GLY A 95 7.49 9.97 -14.29
C GLY A 95 6.52 9.08 -13.51
N ILE A 96 6.99 8.07 -12.78
CA ILE A 96 6.20 7.15 -11.96
C ILE A 96 6.06 7.74 -10.55
N ILE A 97 4.83 7.82 -10.05
CA ILE A 97 4.53 8.39 -8.75
C ILE A 97 4.80 7.33 -7.65
N PRO A 98 5.69 7.61 -6.67
CA PRO A 98 5.90 6.71 -5.55
C PRO A 98 4.70 6.73 -4.60
N GLY A 99 4.24 5.54 -4.22
CA GLY A 99 3.22 5.33 -3.21
C GLY A 99 3.74 4.43 -2.09
N ILE A 100 3.00 4.35 -1.00
CA ILE A 100 3.42 3.64 0.20
C ILE A 100 2.30 2.80 0.79
N LYS A 101 2.59 1.53 1.12
CA LYS A 101 1.73 0.70 1.95
C LYS A 101 1.85 1.15 3.40
N VAL A 102 0.74 1.63 3.97
CA VAL A 102 0.73 2.18 5.34
C VAL A 102 0.06 1.27 6.37
N ASP A 103 -0.64 0.22 5.94
CA ASP A 103 -1.22 -0.76 6.87
C ASP A 103 -0.14 -1.63 7.53
N THR A 104 -0.39 -2.07 8.76
CA THR A 104 0.49 -2.96 9.54
C THR A 104 -0.03 -4.40 9.61
N GLY A 105 -0.99 -4.75 8.76
CA GLY A 105 -1.50 -6.10 8.58
C GLY A 105 -2.92 -6.32 9.11
N LEU A 106 -3.47 -7.48 8.76
CA LEU A 106 -4.80 -7.90 9.18
C LEU A 106 -4.78 -8.49 10.59
N LYS A 107 -5.83 -8.22 11.35
CA LYS A 107 -6.09 -8.78 12.68
C LYS A 107 -7.48 -9.39 12.72
N PRO A 108 -7.70 -10.48 13.48
CA PRO A 108 -9.04 -11.04 13.67
C PRO A 108 -9.98 -9.99 14.27
N LEU A 109 -11.20 -9.90 13.74
CA LEU A 109 -12.22 -9.02 14.27
C LEU A 109 -13.05 -9.75 15.31
N VAL A 110 -12.78 -9.45 16.59
CA VAL A 110 -13.45 -10.08 17.71
C VAL A 110 -14.93 -9.73 17.72
N GLY A 111 -15.78 -10.75 17.83
CA GLY A 111 -17.25 -10.59 17.82
C GLY A 111 -17.89 -10.62 16.41
N ALA A 112 -17.08 -10.71 15.36
CA ALA A 112 -17.53 -10.92 13.99
C ALA A 112 -17.59 -12.42 13.64
N LEU A 113 -17.89 -12.75 12.37
CA LEU A 113 -17.87 -14.11 11.88
C LEU A 113 -16.44 -14.66 11.86
N GLU A 114 -16.32 -15.98 11.86
CA GLU A 114 -15.02 -16.66 11.76
C GLU A 114 -14.27 -16.19 10.52
N HIS A 115 -12.97 -15.91 10.69
CA HIS A 115 -12.05 -15.39 9.66
C HIS A 115 -12.29 -13.94 9.20
N GLU A 116 -13.27 -13.21 9.73
CA GLU A 116 -13.39 -11.79 9.46
C GLU A 116 -12.29 -10.98 10.16
N THR A 117 -11.81 -9.94 9.48
CA THR A 117 -10.64 -9.19 9.91
C THR A 117 -10.86 -7.69 9.78
N TYR A 118 -10.08 -6.94 10.55
CA TYR A 118 -9.83 -5.53 10.32
C TYR A 118 -8.36 -5.29 10.01
N CYS A 119 -8.05 -4.14 9.44
CA CYS A 119 -6.67 -3.77 9.14
C CYS A 119 -6.12 -2.84 10.21
N SER A 120 -4.96 -3.18 10.77
CA SER A 120 -4.26 -2.37 11.77
C SER A 120 -3.32 -1.35 11.12
N GLY A 121 -2.89 -0.33 11.89
CA GLY A 121 -1.94 0.68 11.44
C GLY A 121 -2.46 2.12 11.48
N LEU A 122 -3.63 2.36 12.09
CA LEU A 122 -4.18 3.72 12.25
C LEU A 122 -3.44 4.53 13.33
N ASP A 123 -2.92 3.84 14.36
CA ASP A 123 -2.18 4.50 15.43
C ASP A 123 -0.86 5.06 14.91
N GLY A 124 -0.61 6.35 15.17
CA GLY A 124 0.56 7.07 14.67
C GLY A 124 0.60 7.24 13.15
N LEU A 125 -0.52 7.03 12.45
CA LEU A 125 -0.54 7.08 10.98
C LEU A 125 -0.27 8.49 10.43
N THR A 126 -0.75 9.54 11.09
CA THR A 126 -0.55 10.92 10.63
C THR A 126 0.93 11.29 10.63
N GLU A 127 1.64 10.95 11.69
CA GLU A 127 3.08 11.18 11.84
C GLU A 127 3.85 10.39 10.77
N ARG A 128 3.61 9.09 10.67
CA ARG A 128 4.25 8.24 9.65
C ARG A 128 3.95 8.71 8.22
N ALA A 129 2.72 9.14 7.94
CA ALA A 129 2.35 9.65 6.63
C ALA A 129 3.11 10.94 6.27
N SER A 130 3.35 11.82 7.25
CA SER A 130 4.17 13.02 7.07
C SER A 130 5.62 12.66 6.75
N ASP A 131 6.18 11.67 7.44
CA ASP A 131 7.54 11.18 7.17
C ASP A 131 7.64 10.55 5.76
N TYR A 132 6.65 9.75 5.37
CA TYR A 132 6.61 9.16 4.03
C TYR A 132 6.47 10.21 2.93
N TYR A 133 5.66 11.25 3.17
CA TYR A 133 5.56 12.38 2.25
C TYR A 133 6.90 13.11 2.11
N ALA A 134 7.59 13.38 3.21
CA ALA A 134 8.92 14.00 3.20
C ALA A 134 9.94 13.14 2.44
N GLN A 135 9.84 11.81 2.52
CA GLN A 135 10.68 10.85 1.79
C GLN A 135 10.34 10.75 0.29
N GLY A 136 9.23 11.34 -0.16
CA GLY A 136 8.86 11.40 -1.56
C GLY A 136 7.65 10.59 -1.97
N ALA A 137 6.97 9.89 -1.06
CA ALA A 137 5.67 9.28 -1.36
C ALA A 137 4.61 10.34 -1.66
N ARG A 138 3.67 10.02 -2.56
CA ARG A 138 2.60 10.94 -2.98
C ARG A 138 1.21 10.30 -2.95
N PHE A 139 1.11 9.01 -2.69
CA PHE A 139 -0.16 8.33 -2.41
C PHE A 139 0.06 7.19 -1.43
N ALA A 140 -1.00 6.81 -0.76
CA ALA A 140 -0.99 5.72 0.20
C ALA A 140 -1.87 4.56 -0.25
N LYS A 141 -1.50 3.34 0.17
CA LYS A 141 -2.33 2.14 -0.02
C LYS A 141 -2.67 1.54 1.33
N TRP A 142 -3.95 1.29 1.52
CA TRP A 142 -4.53 0.56 2.63
C TRP A 142 -5.23 -0.69 2.13
N ARG A 143 -5.34 -1.70 2.98
CA ARG A 143 -6.08 -2.92 2.66
C ARG A 143 -7.27 -3.06 3.61
N ALA A 144 -8.45 -3.30 3.07
CA ALA A 144 -9.60 -3.81 3.80
C ALA A 144 -10.04 -5.12 3.13
N VAL A 145 -10.33 -6.13 3.94
CA VAL A 145 -10.74 -7.45 3.45
C VAL A 145 -12.11 -7.79 4.02
N LEU A 146 -13.08 -7.92 3.13
CA LEU A 146 -14.40 -8.41 3.45
C LEU A 146 -14.54 -9.84 2.92
N GLN A 147 -14.93 -10.76 3.77
CA GLN A 147 -15.14 -12.15 3.40
C GLN A 147 -16.58 -12.34 2.94
N ILE A 148 -16.75 -12.66 1.67
CA ILE A 148 -18.06 -12.99 1.10
C ILE A 148 -18.29 -14.49 1.26
N THR A 149 -19.29 -14.85 2.05
CA THR A 149 -19.69 -16.25 2.28
C THR A 149 -21.19 -16.41 2.10
N GLU A 150 -21.61 -17.55 1.54
CA GLU A 150 -23.01 -17.94 1.56
C GLU A 150 -23.38 -18.48 2.95
N GLY A 151 -24.48 -17.97 3.50
CA GLY A 151 -25.05 -18.50 4.73
C GLY A 151 -25.64 -19.90 4.51
N CYS A 152 -25.78 -20.69 5.58
CA CYS A 152 -26.47 -21.94 5.54
C CYS A 152 -27.58 -21.96 6.62
N TRP A 153 -28.85 -21.82 6.21
CA TRP A 153 -30.00 -21.74 7.09
C TRP A 153 -30.15 -22.98 7.97
N ASP A 154 -29.93 -24.18 7.38
CA ASP A 154 -30.07 -25.45 8.11
C ASP A 154 -29.03 -25.61 9.22
N ARG A 155 -27.87 -24.94 9.12
CA ARG A 155 -26.78 -24.96 10.10
C ARG A 155 -26.68 -23.69 10.93
N HIS A 156 -27.61 -22.73 10.77
CA HIS A 156 -27.56 -21.41 11.41
C HIS A 156 -26.25 -20.64 11.17
N ILE A 157 -25.66 -20.81 10.00
CA ILE A 157 -24.47 -20.08 9.57
C ILE A 157 -24.91 -18.82 8.82
N PRO A 158 -24.63 -17.63 9.34
CA PRO A 158 -24.98 -16.39 8.66
C PRO A 158 -24.11 -16.17 7.40
N SER A 159 -24.66 -15.46 6.43
CA SER A 159 -23.87 -14.99 5.29
C SER A 159 -22.90 -13.90 5.71
N GLY A 160 -21.72 -13.87 5.09
CA GLY A 160 -20.75 -12.78 5.26
C GLY A 160 -20.73 -11.83 4.05
N PRO A 161 -20.18 -10.63 4.19
CA PRO A 161 -19.61 -10.10 5.43
C PRO A 161 -20.68 -9.71 6.47
N SER A 162 -20.33 -9.80 7.76
CA SER A 162 -21.18 -9.32 8.84
C SER A 162 -21.29 -7.79 8.85
N ASP A 163 -22.37 -7.26 9.43
CA ASP A 163 -22.52 -5.81 9.62
C ASP A 163 -21.36 -5.21 10.43
N LEU A 164 -20.86 -5.95 11.42
CA LEU A 164 -19.70 -5.52 12.20
C LEU A 164 -18.44 -5.39 11.34
N ALA A 165 -18.18 -6.36 10.47
CA ALA A 165 -17.03 -6.31 9.57
C ALA A 165 -17.14 -5.16 8.56
N ILE A 166 -18.34 -4.92 8.04
CA ILE A 166 -18.59 -3.78 7.13
C ILE A 166 -18.33 -2.46 7.85
N GLN A 167 -18.90 -2.26 9.02
CA GLN A 167 -18.76 -1.01 9.79
C GLN A 167 -17.32 -0.76 10.21
N GLU A 168 -16.63 -1.75 10.78
CA GLU A 168 -15.25 -1.59 11.22
C GLU A 168 -14.31 -1.25 10.06
N ASN A 169 -14.44 -1.95 8.92
CA ASN A 169 -13.62 -1.65 7.75
C ASN A 169 -13.98 -0.29 7.12
N ALA A 170 -15.24 0.11 7.10
CA ALA A 170 -15.65 1.43 6.62
C ALA A 170 -15.10 2.57 7.50
N TRP A 171 -15.19 2.44 8.83
CA TRP A 171 -14.59 3.39 9.77
C TRP A 171 -13.06 3.45 9.64
N GLY A 172 -12.42 2.28 9.54
CA GLY A 172 -10.99 2.18 9.33
C GLY A 172 -10.53 2.91 8.06
N LEU A 173 -11.23 2.70 6.95
CA LEU A 173 -10.97 3.37 5.67
C LEU A 173 -11.17 4.88 5.76
N ALA A 174 -12.24 5.35 6.41
CA ALA A 174 -12.51 6.79 6.57
C ALA A 174 -11.41 7.47 7.40
N ARG A 175 -11.00 6.88 8.51
CA ARG A 175 -9.91 7.39 9.36
C ARG A 175 -8.57 7.38 8.62
N TYR A 176 -8.25 6.29 7.94
CA TYR A 176 -7.07 6.18 7.10
C TYR A 176 -7.03 7.30 6.05
N ALA A 177 -8.08 7.44 5.24
CA ALA A 177 -8.14 8.43 4.18
C ALA A 177 -7.93 9.85 4.72
N ARG A 178 -8.57 10.19 5.84
CA ARG A 178 -8.39 11.50 6.46
C ARG A 178 -6.95 11.73 6.93
N ALA A 179 -6.36 10.76 7.63
CA ALA A 179 -5.01 10.88 8.17
C ALA A 179 -3.96 11.09 7.06
N VAL A 180 -4.03 10.30 5.97
CA VAL A 180 -3.05 10.40 4.89
C VAL A 180 -3.23 11.65 4.04
N GLN A 181 -4.48 12.10 3.79
CA GLN A 181 -4.76 13.33 3.05
C GLN A 181 -4.28 14.58 3.80
N GLU A 182 -4.38 14.62 5.12
CA GLU A 182 -3.83 15.71 5.94
C GLU A 182 -2.29 15.78 5.85
N ALA A 183 -1.63 14.68 5.51
CA ALA A 183 -0.19 14.60 5.30
C ALA A 183 0.24 14.79 3.83
N GLY A 184 -0.71 14.91 2.89
CA GLY A 184 -0.43 15.13 1.47
C GLY A 184 -0.30 13.85 0.61
N LEU A 185 -0.83 12.70 1.14
CA LEU A 185 -0.82 11.40 0.45
C LEU A 185 -2.20 10.99 -0.02
#